data_bfca5187f95fd3baf51b226a6922c977
#
_entry.id   bfca5187f95fd3baf51b226a6922c977
#
_cell.length_a   1.000
_cell.length_b   1.000
_cell.length_c   1.000
_cell.angle_alpha   90.00
_cell.angle_beta   90.00
_cell.angle_gamma   90.00
#
_symmetry.space_group_name_H-M   'P 1'
#
loop_
_entity.id
_entity.type
_entity.pdbx_description
1 polymer ?
#
loop_
_entity_poly.entity_id
_entity_poly.type
_entity_poly.pdbx_seq_one_letter_code
_entity_poly.pdbx_strand_id
1 'polypeptide(L)'
;MSDEIAAVGWDAIDQTLAQVYGEQEPKHYGTLIPYSLGGQDPLDGISVYKSETSIPHWHFVTYGFSELYEKEFENKDYSGYGFELTFRLVRQLDEDEPPAWALNLLQNMGRYVFNSGNVFRAGDYLDANGPICLDADTQLTALAFTHDPELAEIDTPNGKMEFIQMVGISEDELEAMQTWNTLGVLQAGIRQIPSYTTDLTRTSLLQNPEVAEAVARGMEEDGSNTGFLFVDQLAWEVEKKGWFNKPSNIVQLGAKQAAVISKLLRGRILKDKDLRLVGQQITIIFRAGHQVGYSENGQEMTITLNKAAVEELSQRLIPQESQFTISSLAGVSFQILKTHIKNQEGAVVKTIG
;
A
#
# COMPACT_ATOMS: atom_id res chain seq x y z
N MET A 1 36.42 29.35 -8.98
CA MET A 1 35.27 28.84 -9.75
C MET A 1 34.69 27.77 -8.88
N SER A 2 33.49 27.94 -8.37
CA SER A 2 32.78 26.83 -7.74
C SER A 2 32.48 25.85 -8.86
N ASP A 3 33.02 24.63 -8.81
CA ASP A 3 32.57 23.55 -9.67
C ASP A 3 31.07 23.35 -9.36
N GLU A 4 30.24 23.85 -10.25
CA GLU A 4 28.79 23.63 -10.18
C GLU A 4 28.56 22.16 -10.46
N ILE A 5 28.05 21.41 -9.47
CA ILE A 5 27.78 19.97 -9.61
C ILE A 5 26.68 19.83 -10.67
N ALA A 6 26.92 19.06 -11.71
CA ALA A 6 25.95 18.88 -12.79
C ALA A 6 24.68 18.14 -12.29
N ALA A 7 23.50 18.64 -12.68
CA ALA A 7 22.21 18.09 -12.29
C ALA A 7 21.70 17.02 -13.29
N VAL A 8 22.55 16.06 -13.59
CA VAL A 8 22.35 15.09 -14.67
C VAL A 8 21.11 14.20 -14.53
N GLY A 9 20.71 13.88 -13.28
CA GLY A 9 19.49 13.13 -13.02
C GLY A 9 18.25 14.00 -13.22
N TRP A 10 18.32 15.26 -12.80
CA TRP A 10 17.28 16.26 -13.03
C TRP A 10 17.02 16.43 -14.54
N ASP A 11 18.10 16.69 -15.30
CA ASP A 11 18.02 16.87 -16.76
C ASP A 11 17.40 15.65 -17.46
N ALA A 12 17.69 14.44 -16.99
CA ALA A 12 17.11 13.21 -17.56
C ALA A 12 15.58 13.11 -17.31
N ILE A 13 15.11 13.50 -16.12
CA ILE A 13 13.67 13.56 -15.80
C ILE A 13 13.00 14.62 -16.67
N ASP A 14 13.57 15.85 -16.76
CA ASP A 14 13.01 16.94 -17.55
C ASP A 14 12.94 16.60 -19.04
N GLN A 15 13.95 15.94 -19.60
CA GLN A 15 13.94 15.47 -20.98
C GLN A 15 12.82 14.44 -21.24
N THR A 16 12.55 13.59 -20.26
CA THR A 16 11.45 12.62 -20.35
C THR A 16 10.09 13.30 -20.31
N LEU A 17 9.90 14.27 -19.41
CA LEU A 17 8.68 15.05 -19.29
C LEU A 17 8.43 15.94 -20.53
N ALA A 18 9.49 16.47 -21.15
CA ALA A 18 9.38 17.22 -22.39
C ALA A 18 8.83 16.39 -23.56
N GLN A 19 8.97 15.06 -23.55
CA GLN A 19 8.35 14.20 -24.55
C GLN A 19 6.82 14.15 -24.42
N VAL A 20 6.29 14.34 -23.21
CA VAL A 20 4.85 14.35 -22.90
C VAL A 20 4.27 15.76 -23.01
N TYR A 21 4.94 16.75 -22.47
CA TYR A 21 4.43 18.11 -22.30
C TYR A 21 4.99 19.15 -23.29
N GLY A 22 5.99 18.76 -24.11
CA GLY A 22 6.63 19.67 -25.07
C GLY A 22 7.30 20.84 -24.38
N GLU A 23 6.89 22.07 -24.77
CA GLU A 23 7.43 23.32 -24.22
C GLU A 23 6.64 23.85 -23.01
N GLN A 24 5.71 23.07 -22.45
CA GLN A 24 4.94 23.49 -21.27
C GLN A 24 5.88 23.60 -20.07
N GLU A 25 6.03 24.81 -19.53
CA GLU A 25 6.74 25.05 -18.28
C GLU A 25 5.91 24.54 -17.09
N PRO A 26 6.45 23.66 -16.23
CA PRO A 26 5.74 23.21 -15.03
C PRO A 26 5.70 24.31 -13.97
N LYS A 27 4.73 24.21 -13.06
CA LYS A 27 4.84 24.90 -11.79
C LYS A 27 5.74 24.06 -10.87
N HIS A 28 6.93 24.57 -10.57
CA HIS A 28 7.90 23.89 -9.73
C HIS A 28 7.86 24.38 -8.29
N TYR A 29 7.75 23.43 -7.34
CA TYR A 29 7.70 23.67 -5.90
C TYR A 29 8.94 23.04 -5.25
N GLY A 30 10.02 23.82 -5.14
CA GLY A 30 11.27 23.41 -4.50
C GLY A 30 11.23 23.57 -2.98
N THR A 31 12.06 22.82 -2.28
CA THR A 31 12.27 22.97 -0.84
C THR A 31 13.11 24.20 -0.55
N LEU A 32 12.74 24.95 0.51
CA LEU A 32 13.49 26.16 0.90
C LEU A 32 14.84 25.81 1.54
N ILE A 33 14.91 24.71 2.27
CA ILE A 33 16.12 24.21 2.92
C ILE A 33 16.31 22.76 2.46
N PRO A 34 17.36 22.47 1.68
CA PRO A 34 17.66 21.10 1.26
C PRO A 34 17.78 20.13 2.46
N TYR A 35 17.34 18.90 2.28
CA TYR A 35 17.39 17.87 3.32
C TYR A 35 18.83 17.63 3.83
N SER A 36 19.83 17.69 2.95
CA SER A 36 21.25 17.60 3.28
C SER A 36 21.76 18.71 4.19
N LEU A 37 21.05 19.85 4.25
CA LEU A 37 21.35 20.98 5.12
C LEU A 37 20.43 21.07 6.36
N GLY A 38 19.68 19.98 6.65
CA GLY A 38 18.80 19.86 7.81
C GLY A 38 17.36 20.31 7.57
N GLY A 39 16.94 20.44 6.31
CA GLY A 39 15.54 20.59 5.94
C GLY A 39 14.69 19.37 6.35
N GLN A 40 13.40 19.59 6.56
CA GLN A 40 12.48 18.51 6.96
C GLN A 40 11.90 17.75 5.75
N ASP A 41 11.92 18.36 4.60
CA ASP A 41 11.38 17.81 3.36
C ASP A 41 12.49 17.14 2.55
N PRO A 42 12.42 15.81 2.34
CA PRO A 42 13.51 15.08 1.72
C PRO A 42 13.54 15.21 0.19
N LEU A 43 12.42 15.59 -0.44
CA LEU A 43 12.38 15.80 -1.88
C LEU A 43 12.91 17.18 -2.21
N ASP A 44 13.79 17.27 -3.21
CA ASP A 44 14.33 18.55 -3.69
C ASP A 44 13.23 19.43 -4.30
N GLY A 45 12.25 18.81 -4.97
CA GLY A 45 11.11 19.51 -5.51
C GLY A 45 10.01 18.63 -6.07
N ILE A 46 8.95 19.28 -6.50
CA ILE A 46 7.80 18.68 -7.19
C ILE A 46 7.43 19.58 -8.35
N SER A 47 7.48 19.05 -9.57
CA SER A 47 6.97 19.72 -10.77
C SER A 47 5.51 19.33 -11.01
N VAL A 48 4.69 20.31 -11.41
CA VAL A 48 3.25 20.09 -11.65
C VAL A 48 2.89 20.63 -13.01
N TYR A 49 2.36 19.73 -13.85
CA TYR A 49 1.88 20.02 -15.20
C TYR A 49 0.35 20.02 -15.25
N LYS A 50 -0.22 20.87 -16.11
CA LYS A 50 -1.64 20.77 -16.51
C LYS A 50 -1.74 19.78 -17.67
N SER A 51 -2.61 18.80 -17.55
CA SER A 51 -2.93 17.87 -18.64
C SER A 51 -4.41 17.92 -18.98
N GLU A 52 -4.70 17.85 -20.26
CA GLU A 52 -6.07 17.73 -20.82
C GLU A 52 -6.30 16.32 -21.40
N THR A 53 -5.32 15.43 -21.30
CA THR A 53 -5.40 14.06 -21.84
C THR A 53 -6.41 13.26 -21.04
N SER A 54 -7.37 12.62 -21.71
CA SER A 54 -8.47 11.83 -21.16
C SER A 54 -9.46 12.65 -20.32
N ILE A 55 -9.04 13.15 -19.18
CA ILE A 55 -9.77 14.07 -18.30
C ILE A 55 -8.82 15.17 -17.83
N PRO A 56 -9.27 16.42 -17.64
CA PRO A 56 -8.43 17.49 -17.13
C PRO A 56 -7.86 17.13 -15.75
N HIS A 57 -6.54 17.15 -15.61
CA HIS A 57 -5.89 16.79 -14.35
C HIS A 57 -4.58 17.56 -14.14
N TRP A 58 -4.17 17.61 -12.88
CA TRP A 58 -2.81 17.96 -12.47
C TRP A 58 -1.96 16.70 -12.51
N HIS A 59 -0.77 16.76 -13.14
CA HIS A 59 0.23 15.70 -13.07
C HIS A 59 1.41 16.20 -12.25
N PHE A 60 1.57 15.64 -11.06
CA PHE A 60 2.68 15.91 -10.15
C PHE A 60 3.79 14.91 -10.40
N VAL A 61 5.03 15.37 -10.40
CA VAL A 61 6.24 14.54 -10.52
C VAL A 61 7.24 14.98 -9.47
N THR A 62 7.74 14.03 -8.67
CA THR A 62 8.73 14.32 -7.63
C THR A 62 10.15 14.35 -8.20
N TYR A 63 11.03 14.99 -7.45
CA TYR A 63 12.47 15.03 -7.68
C TYR A 63 13.16 14.83 -6.33
N GLY A 64 13.93 13.74 -6.19
CA GLY A 64 14.71 13.49 -4.98
C GLY A 64 14.61 12.09 -4.40
N PHE A 65 13.76 11.19 -4.93
CA PHE A 65 13.89 9.76 -4.65
C PHE A 65 15.03 9.13 -5.47
N SER A 66 15.20 9.58 -6.70
CA SER A 66 16.37 9.25 -7.52
C SER A 66 17.53 10.22 -7.24
N GLU A 67 18.74 9.87 -7.66
CA GLU A 67 19.89 10.76 -7.52
C GLU A 67 19.89 11.81 -8.63
N LEU A 68 19.73 13.06 -8.24
CA LEU A 68 19.56 14.19 -9.16
C LEU A 68 20.89 14.79 -9.63
N TYR A 69 21.91 14.73 -8.77
CA TYR A 69 23.19 15.37 -9.02
C TYR A 69 24.28 14.35 -9.38
N GLU A 70 25.26 14.78 -10.16
CA GLU A 70 26.36 13.90 -10.54
C GLU A 70 27.13 13.45 -9.29
N LYS A 71 27.24 12.13 -9.13
CA LYS A 71 28.02 11.47 -8.08
C LYS A 71 28.83 10.31 -8.65
N GLU A 72 29.99 10.07 -8.05
CA GLU A 72 30.72 8.83 -8.25
C GLU A 72 30.15 7.74 -7.33
N PHE A 73 29.66 6.65 -7.93
CA PHE A 73 29.15 5.48 -7.23
C PHE A 73 29.90 4.23 -7.64
N GLU A 74 30.11 3.30 -6.70
CA GLU A 74 30.64 1.97 -7.01
C GLU A 74 29.62 1.12 -7.78
N ASN A 75 28.31 1.32 -7.54
CA ASN A 75 27.22 0.64 -8.24
C ASN A 75 26.24 1.68 -8.79
N LYS A 76 26.02 1.66 -10.10
CA LYS A 76 25.08 2.52 -10.85
C LYS A 76 23.90 1.72 -11.42
N ASP A 77 23.54 0.58 -10.84
CA ASP A 77 22.38 -0.18 -11.32
C ASP A 77 21.09 0.62 -11.16
N TYR A 78 20.95 1.33 -10.04
CA TYR A 78 19.80 2.17 -9.75
C TYR A 78 20.23 3.56 -9.27
N SER A 79 19.50 4.59 -9.71
CA SER A 79 19.67 5.98 -9.30
C SER A 79 18.95 6.22 -7.97
N GLY A 80 19.67 6.47 -6.88
CA GLY A 80 19.11 6.68 -5.55
C GLY A 80 18.24 5.49 -5.10
N TYR A 81 16.94 5.73 -4.80
CA TYR A 81 15.97 4.69 -4.50
C TYR A 81 15.43 3.96 -5.77
N GLY A 82 15.81 4.40 -6.96
CA GLY A 82 15.44 3.79 -8.24
C GLY A 82 14.08 4.21 -8.78
N PHE A 83 13.44 5.22 -8.22
CA PHE A 83 12.16 5.71 -8.70
C PHE A 83 11.93 7.20 -8.41
N GLU A 84 10.96 7.80 -9.11
CA GLU A 84 10.26 9.02 -8.71
C GLU A 84 8.77 8.74 -8.61
N LEU A 85 8.06 9.43 -7.70
CA LEU A 85 6.61 9.33 -7.60
C LEU A 85 5.93 10.28 -8.57
N THR A 86 4.86 9.79 -9.19
CA THR A 86 3.91 10.63 -9.91
C THR A 86 2.52 10.53 -9.28
N PHE A 87 1.71 11.57 -9.49
CA PHE A 87 0.34 11.60 -9.00
C PHE A 87 -0.53 12.40 -9.97
N ARG A 88 -1.62 11.78 -10.44
CA ARG A 88 -2.61 12.48 -11.29
C ARG A 88 -3.86 12.74 -10.48
N LEU A 89 -4.26 14.03 -10.45
CA LEU A 89 -5.42 14.50 -9.70
C LEU A 89 -6.36 15.27 -10.62
N VAL A 90 -7.63 14.86 -10.69
CA VAL A 90 -8.66 15.58 -11.42
C VAL A 90 -8.67 17.05 -11.01
N ARG A 91 -8.69 17.96 -11.98
CA ARG A 91 -8.82 19.40 -11.76
C ARG A 91 -10.06 19.97 -12.43
N GLN A 92 -10.57 21.05 -11.86
CA GLN A 92 -11.57 21.87 -12.54
C GLN A 92 -10.89 22.71 -13.63
N LEU A 93 -11.63 23.05 -14.68
CA LEU A 93 -11.07 23.80 -15.82
C LEU A 93 -10.59 25.21 -15.45
N ASP A 94 -11.20 25.80 -14.42
CA ASP A 94 -10.88 27.14 -13.87
C ASP A 94 -9.82 27.11 -12.75
N GLU A 95 -9.31 25.93 -12.39
CA GLU A 95 -8.20 25.83 -11.42
C GLU A 95 -6.88 26.22 -12.07
N ASP A 96 -6.27 27.29 -11.57
CA ASP A 96 -4.98 27.78 -12.02
C ASP A 96 -3.80 27.31 -11.17
N GLU A 97 -4.06 26.92 -9.92
CA GLU A 97 -3.03 26.45 -8.98
C GLU A 97 -3.32 25.03 -8.51
N PRO A 98 -2.30 24.15 -8.45
CA PRO A 98 -2.47 22.81 -7.89
C PRO A 98 -2.73 22.90 -6.38
N PRO A 99 -3.55 22.00 -5.82
CA PRO A 99 -3.89 22.04 -4.42
C PRO A 99 -2.68 21.66 -3.53
N ALA A 100 -2.43 22.46 -2.49
CA ALA A 100 -1.29 22.31 -1.59
C ALA A 100 -1.28 20.96 -0.85
N TRP A 101 -2.46 20.36 -0.59
CA TRP A 101 -2.53 19.06 0.07
C TRP A 101 -1.85 17.95 -0.74
N ALA A 102 -1.92 17.99 -2.08
CA ALA A 102 -1.28 17.00 -2.94
C ALA A 102 0.26 17.10 -2.88
N LEU A 103 0.80 18.31 -2.83
CA LEU A 103 2.22 18.57 -2.60
C LEU A 103 2.66 18.02 -1.22
N ASN A 104 1.87 18.29 -0.18
CA ASN A 104 2.12 17.79 1.17
C ASN A 104 2.04 16.25 1.24
N LEU A 105 1.10 15.63 0.50
CA LEU A 105 0.99 14.17 0.42
C LEU A 105 2.28 13.57 -0.16
N LEU A 106 2.80 14.10 -1.26
CA LEU A 106 4.04 13.65 -1.88
C LEU A 106 5.25 13.83 -0.96
N GLN A 107 5.36 14.98 -0.26
CA GLN A 107 6.40 15.19 0.75
C GLN A 107 6.27 14.21 1.93
N ASN A 108 5.04 13.85 2.35
CA ASN A 108 4.82 12.83 3.36
C ASN A 108 5.30 11.44 2.90
N MET A 109 5.10 11.10 1.62
CA MET A 109 5.65 9.87 1.05
C MET A 109 7.18 9.92 1.01
N GLY A 110 7.76 11.08 0.70
CA GLY A 110 9.20 11.31 0.81
C GLY A 110 9.70 11.02 2.23
N ARG A 111 9.12 11.67 3.24
CA ARG A 111 9.48 11.43 4.64
C ARG A 111 9.33 9.97 5.06
N TYR A 112 8.28 9.27 4.58
CA TYR A 112 8.10 7.85 4.84
C TYR A 112 9.25 7.01 4.29
N VAL A 113 9.60 7.17 3.01
CA VAL A 113 10.68 6.42 2.36
C VAL A 113 12.03 6.70 3.02
N PHE A 114 12.38 7.96 3.22
CA PHE A 114 13.67 8.36 3.80
C PHE A 114 13.85 7.92 5.26
N ASN A 115 12.76 7.87 6.04
CA ASN A 115 12.82 7.42 7.43
C ASN A 115 12.78 5.90 7.58
N SER A 116 12.10 5.18 6.70
CA SER A 116 11.91 3.73 6.82
C SER A 116 12.84 2.90 5.95
N GLY A 117 13.34 3.48 4.85
CA GLY A 117 14.05 2.76 3.79
C GLY A 117 13.13 1.89 2.91
N ASN A 118 11.81 1.93 3.11
CA ASN A 118 10.85 1.20 2.29
C ASN A 118 10.62 1.95 0.98
N VAL A 119 10.89 1.29 -0.13
CA VAL A 119 10.65 1.83 -1.48
C VAL A 119 9.28 1.40 -1.99
N PHE A 120 8.64 2.23 -2.82
CA PHE A 120 7.40 1.89 -3.50
C PHE A 120 7.68 1.26 -4.86
N ARG A 121 6.85 0.28 -5.22
CA ARG A 121 6.90 -0.42 -6.52
C ARG A 121 5.50 -0.55 -7.10
N ALA A 122 5.42 -0.75 -8.39
CA ALA A 122 4.16 -1.09 -9.03
C ALA A 122 3.60 -2.39 -8.43
N GLY A 123 2.34 -2.33 -7.98
CA GLY A 123 1.68 -3.42 -7.27
C GLY A 123 1.61 -3.26 -5.76
N ASP A 124 2.32 -2.29 -5.17
CA ASP A 124 2.21 -1.96 -3.75
C ASP A 124 0.92 -1.20 -3.44
N TYR A 125 0.58 -1.15 -2.16
CA TYR A 125 -0.49 -0.33 -1.61
C TYR A 125 -0.11 0.19 -0.21
N LEU A 126 -0.77 1.28 0.21
CA LEU A 126 -0.60 1.88 1.53
C LEU A 126 -1.94 2.29 2.11
N ASP A 127 -2.31 1.78 3.29
CA ASP A 127 -3.46 2.28 4.06
C ASP A 127 -3.05 3.62 4.73
N ALA A 128 -3.72 4.71 4.35
CA ALA A 128 -3.46 6.03 4.96
C ALA A 128 -4.12 6.17 6.34
N ASN A 129 -4.91 5.18 6.77
CA ASN A 129 -5.68 5.18 8.02
C ASN A 129 -6.64 6.37 8.16
N GLY A 130 -7.10 6.91 7.05
CA GLY A 130 -8.03 8.04 6.97
C GLY A 130 -8.05 8.63 5.56
N PRO A 131 -8.87 9.67 5.32
CA PRO A 131 -8.95 10.31 4.00
C PRO A 131 -7.59 10.79 3.51
N ILE A 132 -7.27 10.57 2.23
CA ILE A 132 -6.03 11.07 1.62
C ILE A 132 -6.00 12.60 1.51
N CYS A 133 -7.17 13.23 1.57
CA CYS A 133 -7.36 14.67 1.65
C CYS A 133 -8.31 14.99 2.82
N LEU A 134 -7.82 15.68 3.85
CA LEU A 134 -8.59 15.98 5.07
C LEU A 134 -9.66 17.05 4.84
N ASP A 135 -9.45 17.94 3.86
CA ASP A 135 -10.35 19.06 3.55
C ASP A 135 -11.44 18.69 2.54
N ALA A 136 -11.51 17.43 2.11
CA ALA A 136 -12.50 16.94 1.16
C ALA A 136 -13.36 15.82 1.75
N ASP A 137 -14.64 15.79 1.41
CA ASP A 137 -15.52 14.65 1.66
C ASP A 137 -15.21 13.57 0.61
N THR A 138 -14.24 12.71 0.91
CA THR A 138 -13.77 11.66 0.02
C THR A 138 -13.83 10.28 0.67
N GLN A 139 -14.15 9.26 -0.13
CA GLN A 139 -14.09 7.86 0.27
C GLN A 139 -12.68 7.25 0.09
N LEU A 140 -11.73 8.02 -0.47
CA LEU A 140 -10.38 7.53 -0.73
C LEU A 140 -9.55 7.60 0.53
N THR A 141 -9.21 6.44 1.09
CA THR A 141 -8.53 6.29 2.39
C THR A 141 -7.22 5.54 2.31
N ALA A 142 -6.81 5.17 1.09
CA ALA A 142 -5.57 4.45 0.84
C ALA A 142 -4.98 4.86 -0.51
N LEU A 143 -3.76 4.41 -0.76
CA LEU A 143 -3.02 4.63 -1.99
C LEU A 143 -2.63 3.29 -2.60
N ALA A 144 -2.76 3.17 -3.91
CA ALA A 144 -2.19 2.10 -4.71
C ALA A 144 -1.06 2.65 -5.58
N PHE A 145 -0.12 1.79 -5.96
CA PHE A 145 1.04 2.17 -6.75
C PHE A 145 1.10 1.35 -8.03
N THR A 146 1.34 2.03 -9.16
CA THR A 146 1.46 1.40 -10.48
C THR A 146 2.55 2.11 -11.28
N HIS A 147 2.99 1.54 -12.39
CA HIS A 147 3.83 2.30 -13.32
C HIS A 147 3.03 3.48 -13.89
N ASP A 148 3.71 4.60 -14.08
CA ASP A 148 3.12 5.73 -14.78
C ASP A 148 2.76 5.33 -16.22
N PRO A 149 1.53 5.61 -16.72
CA PRO A 149 1.09 5.16 -18.03
C PRO A 149 1.74 5.92 -19.21
N GLU A 150 2.38 7.08 -18.95
CA GLU A 150 2.98 7.93 -19.98
C GLU A 150 4.50 8.06 -19.84
N LEU A 151 5.08 7.72 -18.67
CA LEU A 151 6.49 7.83 -18.37
C LEU A 151 7.09 6.43 -18.16
N ALA A 152 7.92 5.99 -19.09
CA ALA A 152 8.61 4.71 -18.98
C ALA A 152 9.83 4.79 -18.04
N GLU A 153 10.37 3.62 -17.65
CA GLU A 153 11.70 3.52 -17.02
C GLU A 153 12.74 4.22 -17.89
N ILE A 154 13.68 4.94 -17.28
CA ILE A 154 14.76 5.64 -17.96
C ILE A 154 16.12 5.27 -17.39
N ASP A 155 17.14 5.33 -18.25
CA ASP A 155 18.54 5.29 -17.86
C ASP A 155 19.03 6.72 -17.65
N THR A 156 19.48 7.04 -16.44
CA THR A 156 20.16 8.30 -16.13
C THR A 156 21.66 8.08 -16.00
N PRO A 157 22.49 9.13 -16.03
CA PRO A 157 23.94 8.97 -15.75
C PRO A 157 24.24 8.39 -14.34
N ASN A 158 23.27 8.48 -13.43
CA ASN A 158 23.37 7.95 -12.06
C ASN A 158 22.75 6.55 -11.89
N GLY A 159 22.24 5.92 -12.95
CA GLY A 159 21.61 4.61 -12.93
C GLY A 159 20.15 4.64 -13.40
N LYS A 160 19.50 3.48 -13.37
CA LYS A 160 18.11 3.33 -13.79
C LYS A 160 17.14 3.91 -12.77
N MET A 161 16.04 4.45 -13.26
CA MET A 161 14.89 4.85 -12.43
C MET A 161 13.57 4.67 -13.19
N GLU A 162 12.50 4.43 -12.43
CA GLU A 162 11.14 4.30 -12.95
C GLU A 162 10.23 5.37 -12.36
N PHE A 163 9.11 5.64 -13.04
CA PHE A 163 8.07 6.51 -12.52
C PHE A 163 6.93 5.67 -11.95
N ILE A 164 6.70 5.82 -10.65
CA ILE A 164 5.66 5.09 -9.91
C ILE A 164 4.51 6.04 -9.62
N GLN A 165 3.36 5.77 -10.24
CA GLN A 165 2.16 6.58 -10.03
C GLN A 165 1.38 6.13 -8.80
N MET A 166 1.09 7.09 -7.93
CA MET A 166 0.13 6.94 -6.84
C MET A 166 -1.30 7.09 -7.36
N VAL A 167 -2.20 6.27 -6.82
CA VAL A 167 -3.64 6.28 -7.15
C VAL A 167 -4.42 6.26 -5.84
N GLY A 168 -5.28 7.24 -5.60
CA GLY A 168 -6.19 7.23 -4.45
C GLY A 168 -7.25 6.13 -4.59
N ILE A 169 -7.40 5.31 -3.55
CA ILE A 169 -8.32 4.17 -3.51
C ILE A 169 -9.17 4.16 -2.24
N SER A 170 -10.36 3.53 -2.32
CA SER A 170 -11.26 3.35 -1.19
C SER A 170 -10.89 2.12 -0.34
N GLU A 171 -11.50 1.99 0.86
CA GLU A 171 -11.23 0.88 1.78
C GLU A 171 -11.57 -0.49 1.18
N ASP A 172 -12.67 -0.60 0.45
CA ASP A 172 -13.08 -1.85 -0.22
C ASP A 172 -12.21 -2.20 -1.44
N GLU A 173 -11.67 -1.20 -2.15
CA GLU A 173 -10.67 -1.39 -3.19
C GLU A 173 -9.34 -1.87 -2.60
N LEU A 174 -8.90 -1.31 -1.47
CA LEU A 174 -7.73 -1.79 -0.75
C LEU A 174 -7.91 -3.25 -0.34
N GLU A 175 -9.09 -3.62 0.21
CA GLU A 175 -9.38 -5.01 0.55
C GLU A 175 -9.34 -5.93 -0.68
N ALA A 176 -9.87 -5.49 -1.82
CA ALA A 176 -9.81 -6.21 -3.07
C ALA A 176 -8.36 -6.42 -3.55
N MET A 177 -7.53 -5.38 -3.46
CA MET A 177 -6.10 -5.46 -3.79
C MET A 177 -5.35 -6.43 -2.89
N GLN A 178 -5.61 -6.40 -1.59
CA GLN A 178 -5.04 -7.33 -0.63
C GLN A 178 -5.44 -8.79 -0.93
N THR A 179 -6.69 -9.01 -1.31
CA THR A 179 -7.24 -10.36 -1.49
C THR A 179 -7.03 -10.92 -2.90
N TRP A 180 -6.64 -10.11 -3.86
CA TRP A 180 -6.22 -10.50 -5.19
C TRP A 180 -4.83 -9.93 -5.51
N ASN A 181 -4.78 -8.80 -6.26
CA ASN A 181 -3.56 -8.02 -6.51
C ASN A 181 -3.91 -6.60 -6.96
N THR A 182 -3.03 -5.65 -6.63
CA THR A 182 -3.21 -4.22 -6.90
C THR A 182 -3.40 -3.92 -8.39
N LEU A 183 -2.51 -4.43 -9.23
CA LEU A 183 -2.53 -4.13 -10.67
C LEU A 183 -3.77 -4.71 -11.35
N GLY A 184 -4.24 -5.89 -10.92
CA GLY A 184 -5.47 -6.50 -11.42
C GLY A 184 -6.71 -5.65 -11.11
N VAL A 185 -6.83 -5.14 -9.88
CA VAL A 185 -7.94 -4.26 -9.49
C VAL A 185 -7.90 -2.94 -10.27
N LEU A 186 -6.73 -2.29 -10.36
CA LEU A 186 -6.55 -1.06 -11.13
C LEU A 186 -6.89 -1.25 -12.60
N GLN A 187 -6.42 -2.35 -13.21
CA GLN A 187 -6.70 -2.67 -14.60
C GLN A 187 -8.19 -2.95 -14.86
N ALA A 188 -8.87 -3.63 -13.93
CA ALA A 188 -10.31 -3.85 -14.01
C ALA A 188 -11.08 -2.53 -13.99
N GLY A 189 -10.64 -1.55 -13.19
CA GLY A 189 -11.25 -0.23 -13.05
C GLY A 189 -10.80 0.83 -14.05
N ILE A 190 -9.88 0.52 -14.98
CA ILE A 190 -9.21 1.53 -15.84
C ILE A 190 -10.14 2.46 -16.61
N ARG A 191 -11.34 2.00 -16.98
CA ARG A 191 -12.33 2.83 -17.67
C ARG A 191 -12.92 3.92 -16.77
N GLN A 192 -12.90 3.73 -15.43
CA GLN A 192 -13.43 4.68 -14.45
C GLN A 192 -12.34 5.62 -13.94
N ILE A 193 -11.09 5.21 -14.04
CA ILE A 193 -9.89 5.98 -13.65
C ILE A 193 -8.89 6.05 -14.81
N PRO A 194 -9.25 6.69 -15.93
CA PRO A 194 -8.37 6.79 -17.11
C PRO A 194 -7.01 7.34 -16.69
N SER A 195 -5.93 6.77 -17.23
CA SER A 195 -4.54 7.09 -16.86
C SER A 195 -4.29 7.00 -15.33
N TYR A 196 -5.10 6.20 -14.62
CA TYR A 196 -5.07 6.06 -13.16
C TYR A 196 -5.22 7.40 -12.41
N THR A 197 -6.00 8.33 -12.97
CA THR A 197 -6.22 9.64 -12.38
C THR A 197 -7.12 9.54 -11.16
N THR A 198 -6.67 10.13 -10.06
CA THR A 198 -7.42 10.21 -8.80
C THR A 198 -8.49 11.30 -8.89
N ASP A 199 -9.74 10.94 -8.62
CA ASP A 199 -10.86 11.84 -8.44
C ASP A 199 -11.37 11.71 -6.99
N LEU A 200 -11.25 12.78 -6.18
CA LEU A 200 -11.68 12.76 -4.78
C LEU A 200 -13.18 12.56 -4.61
N THR A 201 -13.97 12.82 -5.65
CA THR A 201 -15.44 12.72 -5.62
C THR A 201 -15.97 11.37 -6.06
N ARG A 202 -15.09 10.51 -6.60
CA ARG A 202 -15.51 9.20 -7.09
C ARG A 202 -15.97 8.26 -5.98
N THR A 203 -16.89 7.41 -6.31
CA THR A 203 -17.24 6.25 -5.50
C THR A 203 -16.30 5.08 -5.80
N SER A 204 -16.41 3.99 -5.03
CA SER A 204 -15.64 2.78 -5.25
C SER A 204 -15.82 2.22 -6.67
N LEU A 205 -14.71 1.77 -7.26
CA LEU A 205 -14.69 1.05 -8.56
C LEU A 205 -15.52 -0.23 -8.49
N LEU A 206 -15.62 -0.87 -7.31
CA LEU A 206 -16.39 -2.09 -7.11
C LEU A 206 -17.90 -1.90 -7.15
N GLN A 207 -18.39 -0.66 -7.18
CA GLN A 207 -19.80 -0.38 -7.45
C GLN A 207 -20.19 -0.67 -8.91
N ASN A 208 -19.21 -0.75 -9.81
CA ASN A 208 -19.43 -1.25 -11.15
C ASN A 208 -19.45 -2.79 -11.13
N PRO A 209 -20.58 -3.41 -11.55
CA PRO A 209 -20.70 -4.87 -11.54
C PRO A 209 -19.65 -5.60 -12.38
N GLU A 210 -19.22 -5.04 -13.51
CA GLU A 210 -18.16 -5.64 -14.36
C GLU A 210 -16.81 -5.70 -13.63
N VAL A 211 -16.48 -4.64 -12.88
CA VAL A 211 -15.25 -4.58 -12.08
C VAL A 211 -15.35 -5.56 -10.90
N ALA A 212 -16.47 -5.55 -10.18
CA ALA A 212 -16.68 -6.46 -9.06
C ALA A 212 -16.59 -7.94 -9.50
N GLU A 213 -17.16 -8.30 -10.65
CA GLU A 213 -17.08 -9.64 -11.22
C GLU A 213 -15.65 -10.00 -11.65
N ALA A 214 -14.94 -9.07 -12.30
CA ALA A 214 -13.54 -9.28 -12.69
C ALA A 214 -12.63 -9.52 -11.47
N VAL A 215 -12.81 -8.73 -10.40
CA VAL A 215 -12.10 -8.88 -9.14
C VAL A 215 -12.43 -10.24 -8.48
N ALA A 216 -13.72 -10.59 -8.39
CA ALA A 216 -14.13 -11.86 -7.79
C ALA A 216 -13.54 -13.07 -8.54
N ARG A 217 -13.55 -13.04 -9.87
CA ARG A 217 -12.93 -14.06 -10.71
C ARG A 217 -11.42 -14.14 -10.51
N GLY A 218 -10.73 -13.00 -10.50
CA GLY A 218 -9.29 -12.95 -10.27
C GLY A 218 -8.91 -13.50 -8.88
N MET A 219 -9.67 -13.20 -7.85
CA MET A 219 -9.48 -13.78 -6.51
C MET A 219 -9.64 -15.30 -6.51
N GLU A 220 -10.59 -15.84 -7.28
CA GLU A 220 -10.82 -17.27 -7.36
C GLU A 220 -9.73 -18.00 -8.19
N GLU A 221 -9.36 -17.43 -9.33
CA GLU A 221 -8.41 -18.04 -10.28
C GLU A 221 -6.97 -17.93 -9.79
N ASP A 222 -6.52 -16.72 -9.41
CA ASP A 222 -5.11 -16.43 -9.08
C ASP A 222 -4.82 -16.56 -7.59
N GLY A 223 -5.84 -16.36 -6.75
CA GLY A 223 -5.70 -16.14 -5.32
C GLY A 223 -5.01 -14.79 -5.01
N SER A 224 -4.52 -14.64 -3.78
CA SER A 224 -3.88 -13.39 -3.34
C SER A 224 -2.37 -13.38 -3.58
N ASN A 225 -1.84 -12.22 -3.97
CA ASN A 225 -0.40 -11.93 -4.00
C ASN A 225 0.12 -11.38 -2.66
N THR A 226 -0.77 -10.98 -1.73
CA THR A 226 -0.41 -10.46 -0.41
C THR A 226 0.18 -11.55 0.47
N GLY A 227 1.50 -11.70 0.50
CA GLY A 227 2.22 -12.72 1.27
C GLY A 227 2.31 -12.41 2.76
N PHE A 228 2.17 -11.15 3.15
CA PHE A 228 2.15 -10.72 4.54
C PHE A 228 1.13 -9.59 4.74
N LEU A 229 0.62 -9.49 5.97
CA LEU A 229 -0.28 -8.43 6.40
C LEU A 229 0.19 -7.91 7.75
N PHE A 230 0.35 -6.60 7.88
CA PHE A 230 0.54 -5.97 9.18
C PHE A 230 -0.78 -5.94 9.94
N VAL A 231 -0.74 -6.41 11.19
CA VAL A 231 -1.91 -6.54 12.05
C VAL A 231 -1.65 -5.83 13.38
N ASP A 232 -2.32 -4.72 13.61
CA ASP A 232 -2.10 -3.87 14.80
C ASP A 232 -2.43 -4.62 16.10
N GLN A 233 -3.53 -5.37 16.09
CA GLN A 233 -3.98 -6.18 17.22
C GLN A 233 -3.66 -7.66 16.95
N LEU A 234 -2.38 -8.03 17.04
CA LEU A 234 -1.93 -9.41 16.92
C LEU A 234 -1.15 -9.79 18.17
N ALA A 235 -1.63 -10.81 18.87
CA ALA A 235 -0.94 -11.42 20.00
C ALA A 235 -1.22 -12.92 20.06
N TRP A 236 -0.39 -13.67 20.77
CA TRP A 236 -0.81 -14.96 21.30
C TRP A 236 -0.43 -15.06 22.77
N GLU A 237 -1.25 -15.75 23.54
CA GLU A 237 -1.05 -16.01 24.95
C GLU A 237 -1.16 -17.50 25.24
N VAL A 238 -0.33 -17.98 26.17
CA VAL A 238 -0.39 -19.37 26.64
C VAL A 238 -1.35 -19.44 27.84
N GLU A 239 -2.54 -20.03 27.63
CA GLU A 239 -3.48 -20.28 28.70
C GLU A 239 -3.08 -21.55 29.47
N LYS A 240 -2.68 -21.41 30.73
CA LYS A 240 -2.41 -22.54 31.64
C LYS A 240 -3.72 -23.04 32.28
N LYS A 241 -4.37 -24.03 31.67
CA LYS A 241 -5.57 -24.67 32.20
C LYS A 241 -5.22 -25.70 33.27
N GLY A 242 -5.03 -25.30 34.52
CA GLY A 242 -4.93 -26.20 35.70
C GLY A 242 -3.89 -27.35 35.54
N TRP A 243 -3.67 -28.13 36.60
CA TRP A 243 -2.61 -29.13 36.67
C TRP A 243 -2.77 -30.35 35.74
N PHE A 244 -3.98 -30.58 35.20
CA PHE A 244 -4.27 -31.77 34.37
C PHE A 244 -4.56 -31.48 32.90
N ASN A 245 -4.65 -30.22 32.50
CA ASN A 245 -4.93 -29.84 31.11
C ASN A 245 -3.67 -29.37 30.40
N LYS A 246 -3.49 -29.78 29.12
CA LYS A 246 -2.40 -29.26 28.29
C LYS A 246 -2.61 -27.73 28.11
N PRO A 247 -1.51 -26.96 28.15
CA PRO A 247 -1.59 -25.53 27.84
C PRO A 247 -2.19 -25.35 26.44
N SER A 248 -2.99 -24.30 26.24
CA SER A 248 -3.51 -23.94 24.93
C SER A 248 -3.08 -22.52 24.58
N ASN A 249 -2.81 -22.28 23.31
CA ASN A 249 -2.49 -20.97 22.79
C ASN A 249 -3.78 -20.25 22.40
N ILE A 250 -3.89 -18.98 22.78
CA ILE A 250 -4.97 -18.09 22.33
C ILE A 250 -4.35 -17.08 21.37
N VAL A 251 -4.70 -17.18 20.09
CA VAL A 251 -4.33 -16.22 19.06
C VAL A 251 -5.37 -15.09 19.06
N GLN A 252 -4.93 -13.88 19.32
CA GLN A 252 -5.77 -12.67 19.39
C GLN A 252 -5.62 -11.88 18.09
N LEU A 253 -6.75 -11.46 17.52
CA LEU A 253 -6.86 -10.70 16.27
C LEU A 253 -7.86 -9.57 16.41
N GLY A 254 -7.57 -8.41 15.83
CA GLY A 254 -8.53 -7.31 15.75
C GLY A 254 -9.68 -7.59 14.77
N ALA A 255 -10.89 -7.16 15.13
CA ALA A 255 -12.08 -7.35 14.30
C ALA A 255 -11.95 -6.66 12.91
N LYS A 256 -11.26 -5.51 12.83
CA LYS A 256 -11.05 -4.79 11.54
C LYS A 256 -10.46 -5.73 10.47
N GLN A 257 -9.48 -6.55 10.83
CA GLN A 257 -8.75 -7.37 9.87
C GLN A 257 -9.26 -8.81 9.76
N ALA A 258 -10.18 -9.24 10.61
CA ALA A 258 -10.66 -10.62 10.62
C ALA A 258 -11.24 -11.07 9.26
N ALA A 259 -12.05 -10.23 8.60
CA ALA A 259 -12.65 -10.53 7.30
C ALA A 259 -11.59 -10.64 6.19
N VAL A 260 -10.62 -9.73 6.17
CA VAL A 260 -9.51 -9.74 5.19
C VAL A 260 -8.66 -10.99 5.39
N ILE A 261 -8.29 -11.31 6.64
CA ILE A 261 -7.51 -12.53 6.97
C ILE A 261 -8.25 -13.79 6.51
N SER A 262 -9.58 -13.85 6.70
CA SER A 262 -10.42 -14.95 6.21
C SER A 262 -10.26 -15.17 4.69
N LYS A 263 -10.37 -14.09 3.90
CA LYS A 263 -10.22 -14.13 2.44
C LYS A 263 -8.79 -14.49 2.03
N LEU A 264 -7.79 -13.91 2.71
CA LEU A 264 -6.38 -14.20 2.46
C LEU A 264 -6.02 -15.66 2.75
N LEU A 265 -6.53 -16.27 3.81
CA LEU A 265 -6.34 -17.69 4.10
C LEU A 265 -6.81 -18.55 2.94
N ARG A 266 -8.00 -18.30 2.41
CA ARG A 266 -8.53 -19.04 1.25
C ARG A 266 -7.72 -18.75 -0.02
N GLY A 267 -7.43 -17.48 -0.29
CA GLY A 267 -6.72 -17.05 -1.49
C GLY A 267 -5.25 -17.47 -1.54
N ARG A 268 -4.66 -17.83 -0.39
CA ARG A 268 -3.25 -18.23 -0.31
C ARG A 268 -3.07 -19.68 0.05
N ILE A 269 -3.60 -20.13 1.19
CA ILE A 269 -3.33 -21.47 1.70
C ILE A 269 -3.90 -22.54 0.76
N LEU A 270 -5.09 -22.30 0.16
CA LEU A 270 -5.65 -23.20 -0.85
C LEU A 270 -4.91 -23.18 -2.20
N LYS A 271 -3.97 -22.25 -2.37
CA LYS A 271 -3.07 -22.12 -3.53
C LYS A 271 -1.61 -22.45 -3.17
N ASP A 272 -1.38 -23.16 -2.07
CA ASP A 272 -0.05 -23.55 -1.55
C ASP A 272 0.92 -22.37 -1.33
N LYS A 273 0.38 -21.21 -0.99
CA LYS A 273 1.13 -19.97 -0.68
C LYS A 273 1.02 -19.68 0.82
N ASP A 274 2.14 -19.45 1.50
CA ASP A 274 2.14 -19.04 2.92
C ASP A 274 1.49 -17.66 3.08
N LEU A 275 0.84 -17.42 4.25
CA LEU A 275 0.37 -16.12 4.70
C LEU A 275 1.04 -15.78 6.02
N ARG A 276 1.69 -14.62 6.08
CA ARG A 276 2.37 -14.12 7.26
C ARG A 276 1.60 -12.93 7.85
N LEU A 277 1.14 -13.05 9.09
CA LEU A 277 0.59 -11.94 9.87
C LEU A 277 1.71 -11.38 10.74
N VAL A 278 2.00 -10.09 10.60
CA VAL A 278 3.10 -9.39 11.30
C VAL A 278 2.50 -8.41 12.29
N GLY A 279 2.67 -8.67 13.58
CA GLY A 279 2.33 -7.77 14.67
C GLY A 279 3.56 -6.99 15.15
N GLN A 280 3.37 -6.16 16.18
CA GLN A 280 4.46 -5.38 16.77
C GLN A 280 5.56 -6.25 17.40
N GLN A 281 5.20 -7.38 17.99
CA GLN A 281 6.13 -8.24 18.76
C GLN A 281 6.16 -9.67 18.27
N ILE A 282 5.16 -10.10 17.51
CA ILE A 282 5.00 -11.49 17.09
C ILE A 282 4.67 -11.59 15.62
N THR A 283 4.96 -12.77 15.06
CA THR A 283 4.56 -13.14 13.70
C THR A 283 3.81 -14.47 13.74
N ILE A 284 2.71 -14.57 13.02
CA ILE A 284 1.99 -15.83 12.79
C ILE A 284 2.08 -16.17 11.31
N ILE A 285 2.55 -17.39 11.01
CA ILE A 285 2.64 -17.91 9.65
C ILE A 285 1.60 -19.00 9.48
N PHE A 286 0.68 -18.81 8.55
CA PHE A 286 -0.19 -19.88 8.07
C PHE A 286 0.46 -20.53 6.86
N ARG A 287 0.44 -21.87 6.85
CA ARG A 287 1.06 -22.69 5.80
C ARG A 287 0.14 -23.83 5.40
N ALA A 288 0.15 -24.20 4.12
CA ALA A 288 -0.53 -25.40 3.66
C ALA A 288 0.18 -26.69 4.14
N GLY A 289 -0.59 -27.73 4.49
CA GLY A 289 -0.03 -29.03 4.80
C GLY A 289 -1.10 -30.09 5.10
N HIS A 290 -0.72 -31.35 4.98
CA HIS A 290 -1.66 -32.46 5.20
C HIS A 290 -2.01 -32.65 6.67
N GLN A 291 -1.04 -32.47 7.57
CA GLN A 291 -1.24 -32.58 9.02
C GLN A 291 -1.45 -31.22 9.62
N VAL A 292 -2.63 -31.00 10.18
CA VAL A 292 -2.96 -29.76 10.89
C VAL A 292 -2.25 -29.75 12.23
N GLY A 293 -1.61 -28.61 12.54
CA GLY A 293 -0.87 -28.44 13.78
C GLY A 293 -0.23 -27.06 13.88
N TYR A 294 0.55 -26.86 14.93
CA TYR A 294 1.32 -25.64 15.11
C TYR A 294 2.70 -25.93 15.69
N SER A 295 3.61 -25.01 15.48
CA SER A 295 4.93 -24.97 16.11
C SER A 295 5.30 -23.55 16.50
N GLU A 296 6.10 -23.39 17.54
CA GLU A 296 6.54 -22.11 18.08
C GLU A 296 8.06 -22.02 18.02
N ASN A 297 8.55 -20.87 17.61
CA ASN A 297 9.98 -20.54 17.61
C ASN A 297 10.17 -19.06 18.01
N GLY A 298 10.45 -18.83 19.29
CA GLY A 298 10.60 -17.47 19.83
C GLY A 298 9.32 -16.65 19.67
N GLN A 299 9.36 -15.62 18.87
CA GLN A 299 8.23 -14.71 18.59
C GLN A 299 7.44 -15.11 17.33
N GLU A 300 7.73 -16.27 16.76
CA GLU A 300 7.06 -16.78 15.56
C GLU A 300 6.26 -18.04 15.88
N MET A 301 4.97 -18.05 15.46
CA MET A 301 4.11 -19.25 15.48
C MET A 301 3.78 -19.65 14.05
N THR A 302 4.10 -20.88 13.66
CA THR A 302 3.66 -21.45 12.39
C THR A 302 2.45 -22.34 12.62
N ILE A 303 1.34 -22.09 11.92
CA ILE A 303 0.11 -22.88 11.94
C ILE A 303 -0.03 -23.55 10.58
N THR A 304 0.03 -24.87 10.57
CA THR A 304 -0.17 -25.69 9.36
C THR A 304 -1.63 -26.06 9.22
N LEU A 305 -2.24 -25.80 8.08
CA LEU A 305 -3.65 -26.02 7.80
C LEU A 305 -3.83 -26.86 6.54
N ASN A 306 -4.75 -27.82 6.58
CA ASN A 306 -5.27 -28.48 5.39
C ASN A 306 -6.53 -27.74 4.87
N LYS A 307 -7.06 -28.15 3.73
CA LYS A 307 -8.22 -27.50 3.09
C LYS A 307 -9.42 -27.37 4.04
N ALA A 308 -9.76 -28.44 4.78
CA ALA A 308 -10.92 -28.42 5.70
C ALA A 308 -10.70 -27.43 6.85
N ALA A 309 -9.47 -27.36 7.40
CA ALA A 309 -9.12 -26.43 8.45
C ALA A 309 -9.15 -24.96 7.96
N VAL A 310 -8.71 -24.69 6.74
CA VAL A 310 -8.80 -23.37 6.11
C VAL A 310 -10.26 -22.94 5.98
N GLU A 311 -11.12 -23.81 5.46
CA GLU A 311 -12.54 -23.50 5.30
C GLU A 311 -13.23 -23.26 6.65
N GLU A 312 -12.97 -24.10 7.66
CA GLU A 312 -13.54 -23.92 9.01
C GLU A 312 -13.05 -22.61 9.66
N LEU A 313 -11.73 -22.33 9.61
CA LEU A 313 -11.16 -21.12 10.18
C LEU A 313 -11.70 -19.85 9.47
N SER A 314 -11.74 -19.87 8.14
CA SER A 314 -12.23 -18.74 7.34
C SER A 314 -13.69 -18.40 7.64
N GLN A 315 -14.56 -19.41 7.85
CA GLN A 315 -15.97 -19.18 8.22
C GLN A 315 -16.15 -18.55 9.62
N ARG A 316 -15.19 -18.78 10.52
CA ARG A 316 -15.21 -18.27 11.88
C ARG A 316 -14.56 -16.89 12.04
N LEU A 317 -13.68 -16.50 11.13
CA LEU A 317 -13.02 -15.19 11.13
C LEU A 317 -13.96 -14.14 10.55
N ILE A 318 -14.88 -13.65 11.37
CA ILE A 318 -15.83 -12.58 11.06
C ILE A 318 -15.48 -11.33 11.87
N PRO A 319 -15.83 -10.09 11.43
CA PRO A 319 -15.53 -8.85 12.14
C PRO A 319 -16.44 -8.64 13.35
N GLN A 320 -16.50 -9.61 14.24
CA GLN A 320 -17.32 -9.61 15.45
C GLN A 320 -16.53 -10.20 16.62
N GLU A 321 -16.63 -9.56 17.79
CA GLU A 321 -16.03 -10.07 19.03
C GLU A 321 -16.47 -11.51 19.30
N SER A 322 -15.52 -12.41 19.41
CA SER A 322 -15.78 -13.85 19.61
C SER A 322 -14.54 -14.58 20.07
N GLN A 323 -14.76 -15.76 20.67
CA GLN A 323 -13.69 -16.74 20.92
C GLN A 323 -14.14 -18.11 20.41
N PHE A 324 -13.25 -18.79 19.68
CA PHE A 324 -13.57 -20.07 19.08
C PHE A 324 -12.34 -20.96 18.89
N THR A 325 -12.59 -22.24 18.64
CA THR A 325 -11.59 -23.22 18.20
C THR A 325 -12.04 -23.81 16.88
N ILE A 326 -11.10 -24.36 16.11
CA ILE A 326 -11.42 -25.21 14.95
C ILE A 326 -11.15 -26.66 15.31
N SER A 327 -12.00 -27.55 14.80
CA SER A 327 -12.05 -28.95 15.21
C SER A 327 -10.75 -29.71 14.95
N SER A 328 -10.03 -29.32 13.90
CA SER A 328 -8.80 -29.99 13.44
C SER A 328 -7.52 -29.47 14.09
N LEU A 329 -7.53 -28.29 14.75
CA LEU A 329 -6.34 -27.65 15.33
C LEU A 329 -6.39 -27.72 16.87
N ALA A 330 -5.88 -28.79 17.44
CA ALA A 330 -5.81 -28.96 18.88
C ALA A 330 -4.77 -28.03 19.52
N GLY A 331 -5.10 -27.44 20.67
CA GLY A 331 -4.19 -26.61 21.46
C GLY A 331 -4.09 -25.16 21.03
N VAL A 332 -4.87 -24.73 20.02
CA VAL A 332 -4.98 -23.32 19.60
C VAL A 332 -6.45 -22.89 19.59
N SER A 333 -6.72 -21.75 20.16
CA SER A 333 -8.01 -21.02 20.07
C SER A 333 -7.76 -19.65 19.45
N PHE A 334 -8.79 -19.09 18.86
CA PHE A 334 -8.76 -17.76 18.26
C PHE A 334 -9.70 -16.84 19.03
N GLN A 335 -9.28 -15.62 19.28
CA GLN A 335 -10.07 -14.60 19.91
C GLN A 335 -10.08 -13.34 19.02
N ILE A 336 -11.28 -12.94 18.61
CA ILE A 336 -11.47 -11.68 17.88
C ILE A 336 -11.81 -10.59 18.89
N LEU A 337 -10.99 -9.54 18.89
CA LEU A 337 -11.12 -8.39 19.78
C LEU A 337 -11.76 -7.21 19.05
N LYS A 338 -12.52 -6.38 19.77
CA LYS A 338 -13.01 -5.11 19.20
C LYS A 338 -11.85 -4.25 18.72
N THR A 339 -12.01 -3.64 17.56
CA THR A 339 -11.09 -2.65 17.04
C THR A 339 -11.68 -1.25 17.18
N HIS A 340 -10.97 -0.36 17.86
CA HIS A 340 -11.35 1.03 18.03
C HIS A 340 -10.55 1.92 17.08
N ILE A 341 -11.23 2.51 16.11
CA ILE A 341 -10.65 3.50 15.20
C ILE A 341 -10.70 4.86 15.91
N LYS A 342 -9.54 5.51 16.02
CA LYS A 342 -9.38 6.80 16.71
C LYS A 342 -9.07 7.89 15.67
N ASN A 343 -9.55 9.11 15.95
CA ASN A 343 -9.13 10.30 15.19
C ASN A 343 -7.75 10.79 15.66
N GLN A 344 -7.26 11.87 15.05
CA GLN A 344 -5.96 12.46 15.38
C GLN A 344 -5.85 12.96 16.82
N GLU A 345 -6.99 13.26 17.47
CA GLU A 345 -7.07 13.67 18.88
C GLU A 345 -7.10 12.48 19.84
N GLY A 346 -7.07 11.23 19.31
CA GLY A 346 -7.15 10.00 20.09
C GLY A 346 -8.55 9.59 20.51
N ALA A 347 -9.59 10.32 20.11
CA ALA A 347 -10.98 9.97 20.40
C ALA A 347 -11.46 8.82 19.51
N VAL A 348 -12.19 7.85 20.07
CA VAL A 348 -12.77 6.74 19.32
C VAL A 348 -13.92 7.25 18.45
N VAL A 349 -13.78 7.15 17.13
CA VAL A 349 -14.78 7.58 16.15
C VAL A 349 -15.59 6.41 15.57
N LYS A 350 -15.04 5.19 15.61
CA LYS A 350 -15.72 3.97 15.14
C LYS A 350 -15.23 2.77 15.95
N THR A 351 -16.14 1.84 16.24
CA THR A 351 -15.81 0.54 16.83
C THR A 351 -16.29 -0.56 15.90
N ILE A 352 -15.44 -1.56 15.64
CA ILE A 352 -15.72 -2.75 14.83
C ILE A 352 -15.64 -3.98 15.76
N GLY A 353 -16.64 -4.84 15.74
CA GLY A 353 -16.71 -6.05 16.57
C GLY A 353 -17.80 -6.07 17.61
#